data_580add5e44c836d61a67f9b29db5601a
#
_entry.id   580add5e44c836d61a67f9b29db5601a
#
_cell.length_a   1.000
_cell.length_b   1.000
_cell.length_c   1.000
_cell.angle_alpha   90.00
_cell.angle_beta   90.00
_cell.angle_gamma   90.00
#
_symmetry.space_group_name_H-M   'P 1'
#
loop_
_entity.id
_entity.type
_entity.pdbx_description
1 polymer ?
#
loop_
_entity_poly.entity_id
_entity_poly.type
_entity_poly.pdbx_seq_one_letter_code
_entity_poly.pdbx_strand_id
1 'polypeptide(L)'
;RRQRQMCIRDSNVAAKEYFASQISKNPKGKRINDYILNRGISAEVIKEFEIGFAPEGWTNLFDYFTNSNKKEFINDEVGLFKKSEKNKVYDGFRNRIIFPIKSKKGHVIGFGGRVIDEEMPKYLNSPENEVFKKGKELYGLHEVLKNNRSLKKVIVVEGYTDVLSLFSKNIKYAVATLGIATSKNHLEKLFSHVDEVIFCFDGDEAGMKAAESAMKICLPIIRDGKSLKFLFLPNNEDPSSLLEKEGKEEFEKRIESSRVLSDYLFELVLNKYDDSIENKAAASKEFMSLISSMPGSNYKNILIQEFSKKVDIKLEEEVKVISKRKQIKVSEEKEFDYELDK
;
A
#
# COMPACT_ATOMS: atom_id res chain seq x y z
N ARG A 1 21.10 -15.93 -11.07
CA ARG A 1 20.03 -15.23 -10.32
C ARG A 1 20.58 -14.51 -9.08
N ARG A 2 21.25 -15.18 -8.12
CA ARG A 2 21.80 -14.56 -6.90
C ARG A 2 22.79 -13.42 -7.20
N GLN A 3 23.71 -13.60 -8.15
CA GLN A 3 24.67 -12.59 -8.60
C GLN A 3 23.96 -11.36 -9.21
N ARG A 4 22.92 -11.56 -10.04
CA ARG A 4 22.13 -10.48 -10.64
C ARG A 4 21.40 -9.64 -9.57
N GLN A 5 20.78 -10.30 -8.58
CA GLN A 5 20.18 -9.59 -7.46
C GLN A 5 21.17 -8.77 -6.63
N MET A 6 22.42 -9.26 -6.51
CA MET A 6 23.49 -8.53 -5.85
C MET A 6 23.87 -7.27 -6.64
N CYS A 7 24.11 -7.39 -7.94
CA CYS A 7 24.41 -6.23 -8.80
C CYS A 7 23.30 -5.16 -8.77
N ILE A 8 22.00 -5.57 -8.78
CA ILE A 8 20.88 -4.65 -8.68
C ILE A 8 20.93 -3.87 -7.34
N ARG A 9 21.20 -4.57 -6.23
CA ARG A 9 21.27 -3.93 -4.91
C ARG A 9 22.45 -2.97 -4.79
N ASP A 10 23.61 -3.33 -5.31
CA ASP A 10 24.82 -2.51 -5.29
C ASP A 10 24.62 -1.24 -6.13
N SER A 11 23.98 -1.35 -7.31
CA SER A 11 23.58 -0.21 -8.11
C SER A 11 22.63 0.73 -7.36
N ASN A 12 21.63 0.17 -6.67
CA ASN A 12 20.69 0.96 -5.88
C ASN A 12 21.37 1.66 -4.69
N VAL A 13 22.30 1.00 -3.99
CA VAL A 13 23.05 1.61 -2.88
C VAL A 13 23.89 2.78 -3.39
N ALA A 14 24.63 2.58 -4.48
CA ALA A 14 25.45 3.64 -5.07
C ALA A 14 24.61 4.85 -5.54
N ALA A 15 23.44 4.59 -6.16
CA ALA A 15 22.53 5.64 -6.59
C ALA A 15 21.91 6.38 -5.39
N LYS A 16 21.51 5.67 -4.34
CA LYS A 16 21.00 6.27 -3.10
C LYS A 16 21.99 7.23 -2.48
N GLU A 17 23.27 6.81 -2.35
CA GLU A 17 24.34 7.65 -1.82
C GLU A 17 24.56 8.91 -2.67
N TYR A 18 24.55 8.75 -3.98
CA TYR A 18 24.63 9.88 -4.90
C TYR A 18 23.45 10.85 -4.68
N PHE A 19 22.19 10.38 -4.76
CA PHE A 19 21.02 11.24 -4.61
C PHE A 19 20.97 11.93 -3.24
N ALA A 20 21.29 11.23 -2.15
CA ALA A 20 21.35 11.81 -0.82
C ALA A 20 22.37 12.94 -0.75
N SER A 21 23.54 12.78 -1.40
CA SER A 21 24.58 13.81 -1.43
C SER A 21 24.16 15.07 -2.20
N GLN A 22 23.23 14.95 -3.16
CA GLN A 22 22.80 16.07 -3.99
C GLN A 22 21.90 17.08 -3.25
N ILE A 23 21.26 16.70 -2.14
CA ILE A 23 20.52 17.65 -1.30
C ILE A 23 21.40 18.75 -0.76
N SER A 24 22.63 18.43 -0.35
CA SER A 24 23.58 19.40 0.20
C SER A 24 24.52 19.99 -0.84
N LYS A 25 24.92 19.22 -1.85
CA LYS A 25 25.95 19.62 -2.83
C LYS A 25 25.39 20.38 -4.03
N ASN A 26 24.14 20.12 -4.42
CA ASN A 26 23.55 20.76 -5.58
C ASN A 26 22.95 22.13 -5.21
N PRO A 27 23.15 23.19 -6.03
CA PRO A 27 22.55 24.52 -5.78
C PRO A 27 21.03 24.50 -5.59
N LYS A 28 20.32 23.64 -6.32
CA LYS A 28 18.86 23.42 -6.14
C LYS A 28 18.53 22.59 -4.91
N GLY A 29 19.50 21.88 -4.32
CA GLY A 29 19.29 20.99 -3.16
C GLY A 29 18.74 21.74 -1.96
N LYS A 30 19.20 22.98 -1.72
CA LYS A 30 18.66 23.83 -0.64
C LYS A 30 17.16 24.11 -0.86
N ARG A 31 16.75 24.52 -2.07
CA ARG A 31 15.33 24.75 -2.42
C ARG A 31 14.49 23.48 -2.19
N ILE A 32 15.05 22.33 -2.50
CA ILE A 32 14.43 21.02 -2.29
C ILE A 32 14.25 20.72 -0.82
N ASN A 33 15.31 20.93 -0.04
CA ASN A 33 15.25 20.74 1.41
C ASN A 33 14.21 21.67 2.04
N ASP A 34 14.20 22.95 1.67
CA ASP A 34 13.20 23.91 2.13
C ASP A 34 11.78 23.49 1.74
N TYR A 35 11.59 23.00 0.51
CA TYR A 35 10.28 22.48 0.06
C TYR A 35 9.81 21.30 0.91
N ILE A 36 10.71 20.37 1.26
CA ILE A 36 10.36 19.19 2.09
C ILE A 36 10.05 19.64 3.52
N LEU A 37 10.86 20.54 4.09
CA LEU A 37 10.65 21.10 5.43
C LEU A 37 9.32 21.87 5.53
N ASN A 38 8.99 22.67 4.51
CA ASN A 38 7.73 23.43 4.43
C ASN A 38 6.50 22.52 4.31
N ARG A 39 6.66 21.24 3.98
CA ARG A 39 5.61 20.22 4.06
C ARG A 39 5.54 19.50 5.40
N GLY A 40 6.16 20.07 6.43
CA GLY A 40 6.15 19.51 7.78
C GLY A 40 7.01 18.26 7.97
N ILE A 41 7.89 17.94 7.02
CA ILE A 41 8.78 16.78 7.11
C ILE A 41 10.08 17.21 7.78
N SER A 42 10.42 16.61 8.92
CA SER A 42 11.60 17.00 9.71
C SER A 42 12.93 16.54 9.11
N ALA A 43 14.01 17.23 9.44
CA ALA A 43 15.35 16.89 8.97
C ALA A 43 15.80 15.47 9.43
N GLU A 44 15.35 15.04 10.61
CA GLU A 44 15.60 13.69 11.12
C GLU A 44 14.95 12.64 10.24
N VAL A 45 13.70 12.86 9.80
CA VAL A 45 12.96 11.95 8.91
C VAL A 45 13.59 11.94 7.52
N ILE A 46 14.00 13.09 6.98
CA ILE A 46 14.75 13.17 5.71
C ILE A 46 15.99 12.25 5.78
N LYS A 47 16.74 12.32 6.86
CA LYS A 47 17.93 11.49 7.08
C LYS A 47 17.58 10.01 7.31
N GLU A 48 16.55 9.71 8.09
CA GLU A 48 16.13 8.33 8.41
C GLU A 48 15.67 7.59 7.16
N PHE A 49 14.90 8.25 6.31
CA PHE A 49 14.41 7.70 5.04
C PHE A 49 15.41 7.82 3.89
N GLU A 50 16.56 8.47 4.14
CA GLU A 50 17.65 8.68 3.17
C GLU A 50 17.15 9.39 1.90
N ILE A 51 16.26 10.38 2.08
CA ILE A 51 15.68 11.15 0.97
C ILE A 51 16.79 11.83 0.19
N GLY A 52 16.68 11.82 -1.13
CA GLY A 52 17.67 12.36 -2.04
C GLY A 52 17.09 13.31 -3.08
N PHE A 53 17.96 13.80 -3.94
CA PHE A 53 17.61 14.61 -5.09
C PHE A 53 18.29 14.10 -6.35
N ALA A 54 17.52 13.87 -7.42
CA ALA A 54 18.04 13.65 -8.75
C ALA A 54 18.15 15.00 -9.47
N PRO A 55 19.37 15.49 -9.77
CA PRO A 55 19.56 16.79 -10.39
C PRO A 55 18.90 16.90 -11.76
N GLU A 56 18.66 18.14 -12.19
CA GLU A 56 18.27 18.45 -13.55
C GLU A 56 19.42 18.11 -14.52
N GLY A 57 19.10 17.59 -15.70
CA GLY A 57 20.08 17.17 -16.70
C GLY A 57 19.89 15.70 -17.09
N TRP A 58 20.58 15.29 -18.14
CA TRP A 58 20.32 13.99 -18.78
C TRP A 58 21.21 12.86 -18.28
N THR A 59 22.44 13.17 -17.77
CA THR A 59 23.48 12.15 -17.54
C THR A 59 24.21 12.31 -16.20
N ASN A 60 23.65 13.03 -15.22
CA ASN A 60 24.34 13.35 -13.98
C ASN A 60 24.72 12.08 -13.17
N LEU A 61 23.79 11.14 -13.01
CA LEU A 61 24.04 9.87 -12.31
C LEU A 61 24.93 8.96 -13.16
N PHE A 62 24.72 8.94 -14.49
CA PHE A 62 25.51 8.16 -15.43
C PHE A 62 26.97 8.62 -15.41
N ASP A 63 27.22 9.93 -15.46
CA ASP A 63 28.55 10.51 -15.40
C ASP A 63 29.21 10.24 -14.04
N TYR A 64 28.46 10.32 -12.94
CA TYR A 64 28.98 9.94 -11.63
C TYR A 64 29.40 8.47 -11.57
N PHE A 65 28.62 7.54 -12.10
CA PHE A 65 28.98 6.11 -12.13
C PHE A 65 30.20 5.86 -13.02
N THR A 66 30.26 6.54 -14.16
CA THR A 66 31.36 6.42 -15.12
C THR A 66 32.68 6.92 -14.53
N ASN A 67 32.64 8.07 -13.84
CA ASN A 67 33.83 8.73 -13.29
C ASN A 67 34.30 8.13 -11.95
N SER A 68 33.43 7.40 -11.25
CA SER A 68 33.72 6.78 -9.95
C SER A 68 34.08 5.30 -10.03
N ASN A 69 34.48 4.78 -11.18
CA ASN A 69 34.75 3.35 -11.43
C ASN A 69 33.60 2.42 -11.03
N LYS A 70 32.34 2.88 -11.22
CA LYS A 70 31.11 2.13 -10.92
C LYS A 70 30.36 1.72 -12.20
N LYS A 71 31.05 1.60 -13.30
CA LYS A 71 30.47 1.26 -14.64
C LYS A 71 29.74 -0.07 -14.61
N GLU A 72 30.19 -1.03 -13.82
CA GLU A 72 29.56 -2.33 -13.64
C GLU A 72 28.15 -2.26 -13.04
N PHE A 73 27.81 -1.15 -12.38
CA PHE A 73 26.49 -0.92 -11.82
C PHE A 73 25.50 -0.24 -12.79
N ILE A 74 25.97 0.14 -14.00
CA ILE A 74 25.09 0.67 -15.03
C ILE A 74 24.27 -0.49 -15.61
N ASN A 75 23.04 -0.61 -15.13
CA ASN A 75 22.12 -1.69 -15.48
C ASN A 75 20.73 -1.13 -15.84
N ASP A 76 20.22 -1.50 -16.99
CA ASP A 76 18.93 -1.05 -17.52
C ASP A 76 17.74 -1.57 -16.69
N GLU A 77 17.91 -2.69 -15.98
CA GLU A 77 16.83 -3.36 -15.21
C GLU A 77 16.40 -2.63 -13.95
N VAL A 78 17.26 -1.76 -13.44
CA VAL A 78 17.01 -1.01 -12.21
C VAL A 78 16.15 0.23 -12.47
N GLY A 79 16.05 0.67 -13.73
CA GLY A 79 15.36 1.88 -14.13
C GLY A 79 16.07 3.18 -13.75
N LEU A 80 17.33 3.08 -13.27
CA LEU A 80 18.19 4.23 -13.01
C LEU A 80 18.67 4.86 -14.32
N PHE A 81 18.85 4.03 -15.34
CA PHE A 81 19.27 4.43 -16.66
C PHE A 81 18.26 3.98 -17.71
N LYS A 82 18.16 4.75 -18.78
CA LYS A 82 17.33 4.47 -19.94
C LYS A 82 18.15 4.67 -21.20
N LYS A 83 17.74 4.02 -22.30
CA LYS A 83 18.32 4.21 -23.63
C LYS A 83 17.34 4.96 -24.53
N SER A 84 17.84 5.94 -25.24
CA SER A 84 17.10 6.61 -26.33
C SER A 84 17.07 5.72 -27.58
N GLU A 85 16.24 6.07 -28.55
CA GLU A 85 16.20 5.41 -29.88
C GLU A 85 17.57 5.41 -30.57
N LYS A 86 18.43 6.38 -30.28
CA LYS A 86 19.80 6.48 -30.78
C LYS A 86 20.83 5.77 -29.89
N ASN A 87 20.38 4.86 -29.01
CA ASN A 87 21.22 4.12 -28.05
C ASN A 87 22.03 4.99 -27.06
N LYS A 88 21.70 6.29 -26.91
CA LYS A 88 22.33 7.13 -25.88
C LYS A 88 21.72 6.79 -24.52
N VAL A 89 22.58 6.54 -23.53
CA VAL A 89 22.15 6.30 -22.16
C VAL A 89 21.86 7.64 -21.46
N TYR A 90 20.79 7.69 -20.68
CA TYR A 90 20.40 8.85 -19.89
C TYR A 90 19.77 8.42 -18.55
N ASP A 91 19.76 9.34 -17.58
CA ASP A 91 19.24 9.09 -16.24
C ASP A 91 17.71 8.89 -16.25
N GLY A 92 17.24 7.85 -15.60
CA GLY A 92 15.81 7.55 -15.45
C GLY A 92 15.07 8.54 -14.55
N PHE A 93 15.76 9.06 -13.54
CA PHE A 93 15.25 10.09 -12.62
C PHE A 93 15.99 11.40 -12.84
N ARG A 94 15.25 12.48 -13.09
CA ARG A 94 15.77 13.83 -13.33
C ARG A 94 14.84 14.86 -12.71
N ASN A 95 15.41 15.91 -12.12
CA ASN A 95 14.66 17.01 -11.48
C ASN A 95 13.58 16.51 -10.50
N ARG A 96 13.95 15.54 -9.61
CA ARG A 96 12.99 14.89 -8.71
C ARG A 96 13.56 14.71 -7.31
N ILE A 97 12.70 14.91 -6.32
CA ILE A 97 12.92 14.38 -4.97
C ILE A 97 12.91 12.86 -5.09
N ILE A 98 13.88 12.20 -4.49
CA ILE A 98 14.03 10.74 -4.53
C ILE A 98 13.71 10.13 -3.18
N PHE A 99 12.83 9.14 -3.21
CA PHE A 99 12.41 8.33 -2.06
C PHE A 99 12.95 6.91 -2.23
N PRO A 100 14.01 6.51 -1.51
CA PRO A 100 14.52 5.15 -1.57
C PRO A 100 13.45 4.17 -1.05
N ILE A 101 13.12 3.16 -1.85
CA ILE A 101 12.20 2.10 -1.46
C ILE A 101 13.04 0.95 -0.89
N LYS A 102 12.75 0.57 0.36
CA LYS A 102 13.51 -0.46 1.06
C LYS A 102 12.67 -1.72 1.24
N SER A 103 13.30 -2.88 1.11
CA SER A 103 12.73 -4.14 1.58
C SER A 103 12.61 -4.12 3.11
N LYS A 104 11.84 -5.03 3.71
CA LYS A 104 11.73 -5.13 5.18
C LYS A 104 13.09 -5.29 5.89
N LYS A 105 14.12 -5.79 5.19
CA LYS A 105 15.49 -5.95 5.71
C LYS A 105 16.34 -4.69 5.58
N GLY A 106 15.83 -3.60 5.00
CA GLY A 106 16.55 -2.34 4.80
C GLY A 106 17.39 -2.26 3.52
N HIS A 107 17.36 -3.27 2.65
CA HIS A 107 18.02 -3.17 1.35
C HIS A 107 17.23 -2.26 0.42
N VAL A 108 17.89 -1.30 -0.22
CA VAL A 108 17.27 -0.47 -1.26
C VAL A 108 16.99 -1.32 -2.48
N ILE A 109 15.72 -1.40 -2.86
CA ILE A 109 15.20 -2.25 -3.94
C ILE A 109 14.68 -1.46 -5.14
N GLY A 110 14.49 -0.15 -4.99
CA GLY A 110 14.03 0.76 -6.01
C GLY A 110 13.89 2.17 -5.47
N PHE A 111 13.32 3.05 -6.29
CA PHE A 111 13.13 4.45 -5.97
C PHE A 111 11.75 4.93 -6.40
N GLY A 112 11.17 5.83 -5.60
CA GLY A 112 10.14 6.74 -6.02
C GLY A 112 10.75 8.11 -6.33
N GLY A 113 10.21 8.83 -7.29
CA GLY A 113 10.63 10.18 -7.62
C GLY A 113 9.43 11.11 -7.77
N ARG A 114 9.47 12.29 -7.14
CA ARG A 114 8.44 13.33 -7.25
C ARG A 114 9.03 14.60 -7.78
N VAL A 115 8.40 15.19 -8.81
CA VAL A 115 8.76 16.54 -9.28
C VAL A 115 8.32 17.61 -8.26
N ILE A 116 9.04 18.71 -8.25
CA ILE A 116 8.68 19.89 -7.46
C ILE A 116 7.87 20.86 -8.32
N ASP A 117 8.23 20.95 -9.57
CA ASP A 117 7.60 21.81 -10.58
C ASP A 117 6.44 21.06 -11.26
N GLU A 118 5.77 21.70 -12.24
CA GLU A 118 4.59 21.14 -12.94
C GLU A 118 4.91 20.06 -13.99
N GLU A 119 6.12 19.48 -13.96
CA GLU A 119 6.50 18.44 -14.91
C GLU A 119 5.67 17.16 -14.73
N MET A 120 5.34 16.49 -15.83
CA MET A 120 4.64 15.20 -15.81
C MET A 120 5.59 14.04 -16.14
N PRO A 121 5.39 12.87 -15.56
CA PRO A 121 4.42 12.53 -14.52
C PRO A 121 4.84 13.06 -13.15
N LYS A 122 3.88 13.51 -12.33
CA LYS A 122 4.13 14.03 -10.97
C LYS A 122 4.93 13.04 -10.10
N TYR A 123 4.58 11.76 -10.18
CA TYR A 123 5.29 10.65 -9.51
C TYR A 123 5.83 9.66 -10.54
N LEU A 124 7.03 9.17 -10.30
CA LEU A 124 7.68 8.13 -11.09
C LEU A 124 8.28 7.09 -10.14
N ASN A 125 8.04 5.80 -10.39
CA ASN A 125 8.64 4.71 -9.63
C ASN A 125 9.58 3.90 -10.52
N SER A 126 10.60 3.28 -9.91
CA SER A 126 11.40 2.25 -10.56
C SER A 126 10.50 1.20 -11.22
N PRO A 127 10.92 0.64 -12.37
CA PRO A 127 10.23 -0.51 -12.96
C PRO A 127 10.36 -1.72 -12.04
N GLU A 128 9.41 -2.64 -12.15
CA GLU A 128 9.50 -3.91 -11.46
C GLU A 128 10.64 -4.76 -12.00
N ASN A 129 11.33 -5.45 -11.11
CA ASN A 129 12.45 -6.33 -11.43
C ASN A 129 12.52 -7.53 -10.47
N GLU A 130 13.61 -8.29 -10.47
CA GLU A 130 13.75 -9.47 -9.60
C GLU A 130 13.73 -9.18 -8.10
N VAL A 131 14.10 -7.97 -7.69
CA VAL A 131 14.16 -7.57 -6.26
C VAL A 131 13.02 -6.64 -5.86
N PHE A 132 12.31 -6.04 -6.82
CA PHE A 132 11.27 -5.05 -6.60
C PHE A 132 9.97 -5.41 -7.30
N LYS A 133 8.91 -5.62 -6.52
CA LYS A 133 7.53 -5.85 -6.98
C LYS A 133 6.59 -4.94 -6.22
N LYS A 134 5.96 -3.98 -6.91
CA LYS A 134 5.07 -2.98 -6.29
C LYS A 134 3.94 -3.63 -5.47
N GLY A 135 3.35 -4.70 -5.99
CA GLY A 135 2.29 -5.43 -5.30
C GLY A 135 2.75 -6.26 -4.09
N LYS A 136 4.05 -6.26 -3.75
CA LYS A 136 4.61 -6.99 -2.60
C LYS A 136 5.33 -6.08 -1.60
N GLU A 137 5.66 -4.85 -1.99
CA GLU A 137 6.46 -3.95 -1.17
C GLU A 137 5.63 -2.73 -0.73
N LEU A 138 5.93 -2.24 0.45
CA LEU A 138 5.29 -1.07 1.05
C LEU A 138 6.39 -0.07 1.44
N TYR A 139 6.19 1.18 1.08
CA TYR A 139 7.09 2.26 1.50
C TYR A 139 6.99 2.49 3.00
N GLY A 140 8.12 2.68 3.66
CA GLY A 140 8.19 2.94 5.10
C GLY A 140 8.14 1.68 5.98
N LEU A 141 7.87 0.48 5.44
CA LEU A 141 7.74 -0.72 6.27
C LEU A 141 9.02 -1.06 7.04
N HIS A 142 10.19 -0.86 6.42
CA HIS A 142 11.47 -1.06 7.12
C HIS A 142 11.61 -0.13 8.32
N GLU A 143 11.32 1.15 8.12
CA GLU A 143 11.40 2.19 9.15
C GLU A 143 10.38 1.94 10.27
N VAL A 144 9.16 1.53 9.93
CA VAL A 144 8.15 1.11 10.91
C VAL A 144 8.67 -0.02 11.79
N LEU A 145 9.20 -1.08 11.20
CA LEU A 145 9.70 -2.24 11.95
C LEU A 145 10.93 -1.91 12.79
N LYS A 146 11.80 -1.02 12.31
CA LYS A 146 12.98 -0.54 13.03
C LYS A 146 12.62 0.31 14.26
N ASN A 147 11.58 1.13 14.15
CA ASN A 147 11.16 2.05 15.23
C ASN A 147 10.26 1.39 16.27
N ASN A 148 9.64 0.24 15.98
CA ASN A 148 8.64 -0.37 16.84
C ASN A 148 9.01 -1.81 17.19
N ARG A 149 9.42 -2.07 18.44
CA ARG A 149 9.73 -3.42 18.95
C ARG A 149 8.47 -4.28 19.14
N SER A 150 7.34 -3.66 19.45
CA SER A 150 6.05 -4.32 19.68
C SER A 150 4.97 -3.57 18.90
N LEU A 151 4.98 -3.77 17.59
CA LEU A 151 4.04 -3.14 16.67
C LEU A 151 2.68 -3.83 16.79
N LYS A 152 1.63 -3.06 17.15
CA LYS A 152 0.25 -3.59 17.29
C LYS A 152 -0.62 -3.24 16.10
N LYS A 153 -0.43 -2.04 15.54
CA LYS A 153 -1.22 -1.49 14.43
C LYS A 153 -0.34 -0.82 13.39
N VAL A 154 -0.82 -0.77 12.15
CA VAL A 154 -0.21 -0.02 11.04
C VAL A 154 -1.28 0.77 10.33
N ILE A 155 -0.99 2.04 10.01
CA ILE A 155 -1.80 2.85 9.12
C ILE A 155 -1.22 2.78 7.70
N VAL A 156 -2.09 2.55 6.72
CA VAL A 156 -1.75 2.52 5.30
C VAL A 156 -2.29 3.78 4.66
N VAL A 157 -1.41 4.59 4.10
CA VAL A 157 -1.72 5.84 3.39
C VAL A 157 -1.38 5.70 1.90
N GLU A 158 -1.71 6.69 1.08
CA GLU A 158 -1.51 6.62 -0.37
C GLU A 158 -0.11 7.04 -0.81
N GLY A 159 0.48 8.06 -0.17
CA GLY A 159 1.67 8.74 -0.67
C GLY A 159 2.91 8.61 0.21
N TYR A 160 4.08 8.79 -0.43
CA TYR A 160 5.37 8.85 0.26
C TYR A 160 5.42 9.99 1.27
N THR A 161 4.94 11.16 0.87
CA THR A 161 4.95 12.38 1.69
C THR A 161 4.08 12.23 2.93
N ASP A 162 2.97 11.49 2.86
CA ASP A 162 2.09 11.26 4.00
C ASP A 162 2.79 10.40 5.05
N VAL A 163 3.50 9.34 4.63
CA VAL A 163 4.33 8.55 5.54
C VAL A 163 5.36 9.44 6.25
N LEU A 164 6.09 10.27 5.49
CA LEU A 164 7.14 11.13 6.06
C LEU A 164 6.57 12.18 7.01
N SER A 165 5.42 12.75 6.68
CA SER A 165 4.72 13.73 7.52
C SER A 165 4.26 13.10 8.83
N LEU A 166 3.64 11.91 8.78
CA LEU A 166 3.23 11.14 9.96
C LEU A 166 4.43 10.79 10.85
N PHE A 167 5.53 10.31 10.26
CA PHE A 167 6.78 10.04 11.00
C PHE A 167 7.34 11.28 11.67
N SER A 168 7.29 12.45 11.01
CA SER A 168 7.78 13.72 11.54
C SER A 168 7.00 14.21 12.76
N LYS A 169 5.74 13.79 12.88
CA LYS A 169 4.88 14.03 14.05
C LYS A 169 4.88 12.85 15.04
N ASN A 170 5.88 11.96 14.93
CA ASN A 170 6.06 10.80 15.79
C ASN A 170 4.90 9.76 15.72
N ILE A 171 4.21 9.67 14.57
CA ILE A 171 3.29 8.57 14.22
C ILE A 171 4.08 7.58 13.37
N LYS A 172 4.95 6.79 14.03
CA LYS A 172 5.96 5.94 13.39
C LYS A 172 5.47 4.55 13.04
N TYR A 173 4.20 4.42 12.65
CA TYR A 173 3.58 3.17 12.22
C TYR A 173 2.78 3.34 10.92
N ALA A 174 3.22 4.26 10.05
CA ALA A 174 2.62 4.53 8.75
C ALA A 174 3.42 3.90 7.61
N VAL A 175 2.73 3.32 6.63
CA VAL A 175 3.28 2.80 5.38
C VAL A 175 2.46 3.28 4.20
N ALA A 176 3.04 3.27 2.99
CA ALA A 176 2.28 3.59 1.79
C ALA A 176 2.38 2.51 0.72
N THR A 177 1.35 2.41 -0.12
CA THR A 177 1.40 1.68 -1.38
C THR A 177 2.25 2.44 -2.41
N LEU A 178 2.69 1.74 -3.45
CA LEU A 178 3.67 2.27 -4.42
C LEU A 178 3.00 2.73 -5.73
N GLY A 179 1.94 3.54 -5.61
CA GLY A 179 1.18 4.04 -6.76
C GLY A 179 0.35 2.95 -7.46
N ILE A 180 -0.06 1.95 -6.71
CA ILE A 180 -0.99 0.89 -7.11
C ILE A 180 -2.00 0.66 -5.98
N ALA A 181 -3.16 0.09 -6.32
CA ALA A 181 -4.13 -0.34 -5.32
C ALA A 181 -3.52 -1.38 -4.36
N THR A 182 -4.07 -1.45 -3.16
CA THR A 182 -3.71 -2.49 -2.19
C THR A 182 -3.85 -3.88 -2.80
N SER A 183 -2.89 -4.74 -2.53
CA SER A 183 -2.89 -6.13 -2.98
C SER A 183 -3.05 -7.10 -1.81
N LYS A 184 -3.42 -8.34 -2.12
CA LYS A 184 -3.43 -9.45 -1.15
C LYS A 184 -2.08 -9.61 -0.47
N ASN A 185 -0.98 -9.54 -1.21
CA ASN A 185 0.38 -9.67 -0.65
C ASN A 185 0.71 -8.54 0.34
N HIS A 186 0.23 -7.31 0.11
CA HIS A 186 0.39 -6.20 1.05
C HIS A 186 -0.27 -6.52 2.39
N LEU A 187 -1.54 -6.94 2.36
CA LEU A 187 -2.29 -7.29 3.58
C LEU A 187 -1.71 -8.50 4.31
N GLU A 188 -1.36 -9.57 3.60
CA GLU A 188 -0.70 -10.74 4.20
C GLU A 188 0.64 -10.35 4.85
N LYS A 189 1.42 -9.48 4.20
CA LYS A 189 2.68 -8.96 4.75
C LYS A 189 2.41 -8.14 6.02
N LEU A 190 1.43 -7.24 6.03
CA LEU A 190 1.08 -6.43 7.20
C LEU A 190 0.56 -7.28 8.34
N PHE A 191 -0.39 -8.18 8.10
CA PHE A 191 -0.94 -9.07 9.12
C PHE A 191 0.07 -10.10 9.68
N SER A 192 1.20 -10.31 9.01
CA SER A 192 2.31 -11.08 9.59
C SER A 192 3.08 -10.31 10.67
N HIS A 193 2.87 -9.01 10.81
CA HIS A 193 3.55 -8.13 11.76
C HIS A 193 2.63 -7.49 12.79
N VAL A 194 1.34 -7.29 12.45
CA VAL A 194 0.36 -6.60 13.31
C VAL A 194 -0.96 -7.35 13.36
N ASP A 195 -1.76 -7.03 14.36
CA ASP A 195 -3.13 -7.53 14.46
C ASP A 195 -4.14 -6.53 13.88
N GLU A 196 -3.78 -5.25 13.78
CA GLU A 196 -4.65 -4.20 13.27
C GLU A 196 -4.01 -3.46 12.09
N VAL A 197 -4.75 -3.39 10.97
CA VAL A 197 -4.42 -2.59 9.79
C VAL A 197 -5.50 -1.52 9.60
N ILE A 198 -5.10 -0.28 9.46
CA ILE A 198 -5.99 0.86 9.30
C ILE A 198 -5.68 1.51 7.95
N PHE A 199 -6.61 1.48 7.02
CA PHE A 199 -6.50 2.24 5.78
C PHE A 199 -6.97 3.67 6.00
N CYS A 200 -6.16 4.62 5.56
CA CYS A 200 -6.49 6.04 5.56
C CYS A 200 -6.69 6.49 4.11
N PHE A 201 -7.89 6.90 3.79
CA PHE A 201 -8.28 7.34 2.46
C PHE A 201 -8.72 8.81 2.48
N ASP A 202 -8.46 9.48 1.38
CA ASP A 202 -9.02 10.80 1.13
C ASP A 202 -10.55 10.75 1.14
N GLY A 203 -11.22 11.81 1.60
CA GLY A 203 -12.67 11.84 1.76
C GLY A 203 -13.46 12.04 0.45
N ASP A 204 -12.90 11.61 -0.68
CA ASP A 204 -13.49 11.74 -2.00
C ASP A 204 -14.05 10.42 -2.53
N GLU A 205 -14.66 10.46 -3.72
CA GLU A 205 -15.24 9.28 -4.37
C GLU A 205 -14.18 8.23 -4.74
N ALA A 206 -12.95 8.66 -5.05
CA ALA A 206 -11.85 7.76 -5.38
C ALA A 206 -11.40 6.98 -4.13
N GLY A 207 -11.27 7.68 -2.98
CA GLY A 207 -10.98 7.05 -1.68
C GLY A 207 -12.05 6.05 -1.26
N MET A 208 -13.35 6.34 -1.48
CA MET A 208 -14.44 5.38 -1.21
C MET A 208 -14.34 4.11 -2.06
N LYS A 209 -14.04 4.25 -3.36
CA LYS A 209 -13.81 3.10 -4.26
C LYS A 209 -12.57 2.28 -3.88
N ALA A 210 -11.51 2.97 -3.45
CA ALA A 210 -10.30 2.32 -2.96
C ALA A 210 -10.55 1.53 -1.67
N ALA A 211 -11.37 2.06 -0.75
CA ALA A 211 -11.77 1.39 0.48
C ALA A 211 -12.59 0.11 0.19
N GLU A 212 -13.56 0.18 -0.72
CA GLU A 212 -14.35 -0.99 -1.13
C GLU A 212 -13.47 -2.06 -1.77
N SER A 213 -12.50 -1.66 -2.60
CA SER A 213 -11.52 -2.59 -3.19
C SER A 213 -10.64 -3.23 -2.13
N ALA A 214 -10.10 -2.45 -1.17
CA ALA A 214 -9.29 -2.95 -0.07
C ALA A 214 -10.07 -3.93 0.82
N MET A 215 -11.34 -3.63 1.12
CA MET A 215 -12.25 -4.53 1.84
C MET A 215 -12.38 -5.87 1.11
N LYS A 216 -12.73 -5.87 -0.18
CA LYS A 216 -12.91 -7.10 -0.98
C LYS A 216 -11.63 -7.96 -1.03
N ILE A 217 -10.46 -7.32 -1.09
CA ILE A 217 -9.16 -8.02 -1.06
C ILE A 217 -8.88 -8.61 0.33
N CYS A 218 -9.35 -7.95 1.41
CA CYS A 218 -9.14 -8.40 2.78
C CYS A 218 -10.01 -9.60 3.16
N LEU A 219 -11.28 -9.63 2.70
CA LEU A 219 -12.24 -10.67 3.09
C LEU A 219 -11.70 -12.11 2.96
N PRO A 220 -11.00 -12.52 1.88
CA PRO A 220 -10.46 -13.88 1.77
C PRO A 220 -9.31 -14.20 2.73
N ILE A 221 -8.69 -13.21 3.35
CA ILE A 221 -7.47 -13.38 4.15
C ILE A 221 -7.64 -13.08 5.62
N ILE A 222 -8.66 -12.31 6.00
CA ILE A 222 -8.88 -11.96 7.40
C ILE A 222 -9.17 -13.20 8.25
N ARG A 223 -8.62 -13.22 9.45
CA ARG A 223 -8.71 -14.35 10.42
C ARG A 223 -9.14 -13.82 11.78
N ASP A 224 -9.56 -14.74 12.65
CA ASP A 224 -9.80 -14.43 14.06
C ASP A 224 -8.58 -13.75 14.68
N GLY A 225 -8.80 -12.69 15.46
CA GLY A 225 -7.74 -11.88 16.07
C GLY A 225 -7.09 -10.84 15.15
N LYS A 226 -7.51 -10.72 13.88
CA LYS A 226 -7.09 -9.66 12.97
C LYS A 226 -8.20 -8.63 12.76
N SER A 227 -7.82 -7.38 12.69
CA SER A 227 -8.73 -6.23 12.52
C SER A 227 -8.33 -5.41 11.31
N LEU A 228 -9.33 -5.03 10.52
CA LEU A 228 -9.19 -4.05 9.45
C LEU A 228 -10.10 -2.86 9.76
N LYS A 229 -9.57 -1.67 9.64
CA LYS A 229 -10.31 -0.42 9.85
C LYS A 229 -10.13 0.53 8.67
N PHE A 230 -11.07 1.45 8.54
CA PHE A 230 -11.10 2.48 7.51
C PHE A 230 -11.24 3.85 8.16
N LEU A 231 -10.26 4.70 7.91
CA LEU A 231 -10.28 6.11 8.26
C LEU A 231 -10.53 6.91 6.98
N PHE A 232 -11.66 7.60 6.91
CA PHE A 232 -11.97 8.55 5.84
C PHE A 232 -11.69 9.95 6.34
N LEU A 233 -10.85 10.67 5.60
CA LEU A 233 -10.53 12.04 5.93
C LEU A 233 -11.65 12.99 5.46
N PRO A 234 -11.75 14.20 6.00
CA PRO A 234 -12.63 15.23 5.46
C PRO A 234 -12.31 15.56 3.99
N ASN A 235 -13.30 16.05 3.26
CA ASN A 235 -13.13 16.41 1.84
C ASN A 235 -11.97 17.40 1.66
N ASN A 236 -11.15 17.14 0.63
CA ASN A 236 -9.96 17.91 0.27
C ASN A 236 -8.82 17.88 1.30
N GLU A 237 -8.83 16.97 2.25
CA GLU A 237 -7.72 16.74 3.18
C GLU A 237 -6.97 15.46 2.82
N ASP A 238 -5.65 15.56 2.85
CA ASP A 238 -4.74 14.42 2.93
C ASP A 238 -4.19 14.24 4.35
N PRO A 239 -3.54 13.13 4.68
CA PRO A 239 -2.99 12.91 6.04
C PRO A 239 -2.04 14.02 6.50
N SER A 240 -1.25 14.59 5.58
CA SER A 240 -0.28 15.64 5.89
C SER A 240 -0.97 16.96 6.24
N SER A 241 -1.94 17.38 5.43
CA SER A 241 -2.67 18.65 5.63
C SER A 241 -3.52 18.60 6.88
N LEU A 242 -4.21 17.48 7.13
CA LEU A 242 -5.05 17.33 8.31
C LEU A 242 -4.21 17.29 9.59
N LEU A 243 -3.09 16.56 9.58
CA LEU A 243 -2.17 16.48 10.70
C LEU A 243 -1.54 17.85 11.04
N GLU A 244 -1.29 18.69 10.04
CA GLU A 244 -0.80 20.06 10.25
C GLU A 244 -1.87 20.95 10.89
N LYS A 245 -3.14 20.81 10.49
CA LYS A 245 -4.26 21.60 11.01
C LYS A 245 -4.68 21.22 12.43
N GLU A 246 -4.81 19.93 12.71
CA GLU A 246 -5.40 19.42 13.94
C GLU A 246 -4.36 18.99 14.99
N GLY A 247 -3.14 18.72 14.56
CA GLY A 247 -2.09 18.17 15.40
C GLY A 247 -2.20 16.67 15.63
N LYS A 248 -1.15 16.13 16.27
CA LYS A 248 -1.00 14.67 16.47
C LYS A 248 -2.12 14.06 17.29
N GLU A 249 -2.47 14.68 18.41
CA GLU A 249 -3.43 14.10 19.37
C GLU A 249 -4.82 13.91 18.75
N GLU A 250 -5.29 14.90 17.99
CA GLU A 250 -6.59 14.82 17.34
C GLU A 250 -6.57 13.81 16.18
N PHE A 251 -5.47 13.78 15.42
CA PHE A 251 -5.31 12.79 14.36
C PHE A 251 -5.27 11.35 14.93
N GLU A 252 -4.61 11.10 16.07
CA GLU A 252 -4.63 9.79 16.73
C GLU A 252 -6.04 9.41 17.22
N LYS A 253 -6.85 10.35 17.73
CA LYS A 253 -8.26 10.08 18.06
C LYS A 253 -9.06 9.64 16.83
N ARG A 254 -8.83 10.27 15.66
CA ARG A 254 -9.44 9.83 14.41
C ARG A 254 -9.04 8.42 14.03
N ILE A 255 -7.75 8.08 14.19
CA ILE A 255 -7.26 6.72 13.97
C ILE A 255 -7.97 5.73 14.90
N GLU A 256 -8.14 6.05 16.16
CA GLU A 256 -8.82 5.19 17.13
C GLU A 256 -10.32 5.03 16.82
N SER A 257 -10.99 6.10 16.39
CA SER A 257 -12.40 6.10 16.00
C SER A 257 -12.65 5.61 14.57
N SER A 258 -11.62 5.13 13.86
CA SER A 258 -11.75 4.62 12.50
C SER A 258 -12.73 3.45 12.43
N ARG A 259 -13.51 3.42 11.33
CA ARG A 259 -14.60 2.47 11.11
C ARG A 259 -14.08 1.05 10.95
N VAL A 260 -14.58 0.10 11.74
CA VAL A 260 -14.21 -1.31 11.63
C VAL A 260 -14.79 -1.95 10.37
N LEU A 261 -14.16 -3.02 9.89
CA LEU A 261 -14.57 -3.74 8.69
C LEU A 261 -16.05 -4.15 8.70
N SER A 262 -16.56 -4.64 9.84
CA SER A 262 -17.96 -5.05 9.98
C SER A 262 -18.94 -3.90 9.72
N ASP A 263 -18.68 -2.74 10.34
CA ASP A 263 -19.55 -1.57 10.19
C ASP A 263 -19.54 -1.04 8.76
N TYR A 264 -18.33 -0.96 8.16
CA TYR A 264 -18.19 -0.53 6.78
C TYR A 264 -18.89 -1.50 5.80
N LEU A 265 -18.75 -2.81 6.02
CA LEU A 265 -19.39 -3.85 5.20
C LEU A 265 -20.92 -3.77 5.30
N PHE A 266 -21.46 -3.62 6.52
CA PHE A 266 -22.89 -3.52 6.74
C PHE A 266 -23.47 -2.25 6.10
N GLU A 267 -22.80 -1.12 6.30
CA GLU A 267 -23.20 0.15 5.70
C GLU A 267 -23.17 0.10 4.17
N LEU A 268 -22.13 -0.48 3.59
CA LEU A 268 -21.98 -0.63 2.14
C LEU A 268 -23.15 -1.42 1.52
N VAL A 269 -23.65 -2.43 2.23
CA VAL A 269 -24.77 -3.24 1.76
C VAL A 269 -26.10 -2.56 2.08
N LEU A 270 -26.33 -2.18 3.34
CA LEU A 270 -27.64 -1.71 3.79
C LEU A 270 -28.05 -0.34 3.20
N ASN A 271 -27.10 0.55 2.92
CA ASN A 271 -27.40 1.86 2.33
C ASN A 271 -27.93 1.79 0.89
N LYS A 272 -27.87 0.63 0.24
CA LYS A 272 -28.38 0.43 -1.12
C LYS A 272 -29.86 0.02 -1.16
N TYR A 273 -30.41 -0.39 -0.02
CA TYR A 273 -31.69 -1.05 0.06
C TYR A 273 -32.57 -0.41 1.13
N ASP A 274 -33.86 -0.31 0.87
CA ASP A 274 -34.88 0.05 1.86
C ASP A 274 -35.33 -1.16 2.70
N ASP A 275 -36.26 -0.95 3.63
CA ASP A 275 -36.76 -1.96 4.56
C ASP A 275 -37.82 -2.89 3.94
N SER A 276 -38.07 -2.84 2.60
CA SER A 276 -39.00 -3.76 1.94
C SER A 276 -38.51 -5.22 1.99
N ILE A 277 -39.43 -6.18 1.92
CA ILE A 277 -39.04 -7.60 2.00
C ILE A 277 -38.14 -7.99 0.85
N GLU A 278 -38.40 -7.48 -0.35
CA GLU A 278 -37.59 -7.70 -1.55
C GLU A 278 -36.17 -7.17 -1.39
N ASN A 279 -36.04 -5.97 -0.82
CA ASN A 279 -34.74 -5.32 -0.60
C ASN A 279 -33.98 -5.95 0.54
N LYS A 280 -34.61 -6.38 1.61
CA LYS A 280 -33.98 -7.20 2.66
C LYS A 280 -33.40 -8.51 2.11
N ALA A 281 -34.18 -9.19 1.22
CA ALA A 281 -33.69 -10.39 0.55
C ALA A 281 -32.51 -10.10 -0.39
N ALA A 282 -32.54 -8.99 -1.13
CA ALA A 282 -31.47 -8.56 -2.02
C ALA A 282 -30.19 -8.19 -1.21
N ALA A 283 -30.32 -7.44 -0.12
CA ALA A 283 -29.23 -7.10 0.79
C ALA A 283 -28.60 -8.36 1.39
N SER A 284 -29.41 -9.32 1.83
CA SER A 284 -28.95 -10.60 2.37
C SER A 284 -28.13 -11.38 1.33
N LYS A 285 -28.60 -11.43 0.10
CA LYS A 285 -27.89 -12.09 -1.02
C LYS A 285 -26.55 -11.40 -1.32
N GLU A 286 -26.51 -10.07 -1.39
CA GLU A 286 -25.30 -9.32 -1.63
C GLU A 286 -24.29 -9.52 -0.50
N PHE A 287 -24.72 -9.41 0.76
CA PHE A 287 -23.88 -9.64 1.93
C PHE A 287 -23.26 -11.04 1.90
N MET A 288 -24.07 -12.08 1.72
CA MET A 288 -23.60 -13.48 1.66
C MET A 288 -22.62 -13.70 0.50
N SER A 289 -22.85 -13.06 -0.65
CA SER A 289 -21.92 -13.09 -1.79
C SER A 289 -20.56 -12.49 -1.44
N LEU A 290 -20.52 -11.32 -0.79
CA LEU A 290 -19.30 -10.64 -0.38
C LEU A 290 -18.48 -11.50 0.60
N ILE A 291 -19.11 -12.05 1.62
CA ILE A 291 -18.42 -12.86 2.64
C ILE A 291 -18.17 -14.31 2.22
N SER A 292 -18.66 -14.74 1.05
CA SER A 292 -18.49 -16.12 0.55
C SER A 292 -17.03 -16.52 0.44
N SER A 293 -16.15 -15.57 0.09
CA SER A 293 -14.70 -15.74 -0.02
C SER A 293 -13.97 -15.82 1.32
N MET A 294 -14.63 -15.46 2.43
CA MET A 294 -14.01 -15.52 3.77
C MET A 294 -13.76 -16.97 4.19
N PRO A 295 -12.61 -17.25 4.82
CA PRO A 295 -12.39 -18.55 5.44
C PRO A 295 -13.43 -18.79 6.54
N GLY A 296 -13.75 -20.06 6.77
CA GLY A 296 -14.55 -20.46 7.94
C GLY A 296 -13.84 -20.04 9.22
N SER A 297 -14.46 -19.18 10.01
CA SER A 297 -13.89 -18.61 11.24
C SER A 297 -15.00 -18.15 12.17
N ASN A 298 -14.67 -17.94 13.45
CA ASN A 298 -15.62 -17.36 14.41
C ASN A 298 -16.03 -15.95 13.95
N TYR A 299 -15.09 -15.18 13.40
CA TYR A 299 -15.37 -13.84 12.90
C TYR A 299 -16.44 -13.85 11.79
N LYS A 300 -16.33 -14.76 10.82
CA LYS A 300 -17.35 -14.92 9.77
C LYS A 300 -18.72 -15.28 10.33
N ASN A 301 -18.77 -16.22 11.29
CA ASN A 301 -20.02 -16.64 11.92
C ASN A 301 -20.69 -15.49 12.68
N ILE A 302 -19.90 -14.70 13.42
CA ILE A 302 -20.40 -13.53 14.14
C ILE A 302 -20.92 -12.47 13.15
N LEU A 303 -20.22 -12.22 12.03
CA LEU A 303 -20.69 -11.30 10.99
C LEU A 303 -22.06 -11.72 10.44
N ILE A 304 -22.26 -13.01 10.15
CA ILE A 304 -23.54 -13.52 9.67
C ILE A 304 -24.63 -13.30 10.71
N GLN A 305 -24.35 -13.62 11.98
CA GLN A 305 -25.33 -13.45 13.06
C GLN A 305 -25.73 -11.97 13.25
N GLU A 306 -24.74 -11.06 13.27
CA GLU A 306 -25.02 -9.64 13.46
C GLU A 306 -25.76 -9.03 12.26
N PHE A 307 -25.42 -9.43 11.02
CA PHE A 307 -26.15 -9.00 9.85
C PHE A 307 -27.59 -9.55 9.84
N SER A 308 -27.78 -10.83 10.21
CA SER A 308 -29.10 -11.46 10.36
C SER A 308 -30.02 -10.67 11.29
N LYS A 309 -29.48 -10.18 12.42
CA LYS A 309 -30.25 -9.32 13.35
C LYS A 309 -30.65 -7.98 12.71
N LYS A 310 -29.76 -7.38 11.89
CA LYS A 310 -30.04 -6.09 11.23
C LYS A 310 -31.13 -6.18 10.17
N VAL A 311 -31.20 -7.28 9.44
CA VAL A 311 -32.22 -7.48 8.38
C VAL A 311 -33.43 -8.27 8.87
N ASP A 312 -33.41 -8.80 10.10
CA ASP A 312 -34.45 -9.66 10.69
C ASP A 312 -34.73 -10.92 9.86
N ILE A 313 -33.65 -11.57 9.36
CA ILE A 313 -33.70 -12.79 8.55
C ILE A 313 -32.69 -13.81 9.07
N LYS A 314 -33.11 -15.08 9.22
CA LYS A 314 -32.20 -16.17 9.59
C LYS A 314 -31.38 -16.64 8.40
N LEU A 315 -30.11 -16.17 8.31
CA LEU A 315 -29.21 -16.50 7.19
C LEU A 315 -28.52 -17.87 7.29
N GLU A 316 -28.56 -18.55 8.43
CA GLU A 316 -27.93 -19.88 8.63
C GLU A 316 -28.50 -20.96 7.70
N GLU A 317 -29.75 -20.88 7.28
CA GLU A 317 -30.39 -21.87 6.39
C GLU A 317 -29.88 -21.79 4.95
N GLU A 318 -29.50 -20.59 4.45
CA GLU A 318 -28.92 -20.43 3.11
C GLU A 318 -27.50 -21.02 3.01
N VAL A 319 -26.69 -20.95 4.07
CA VAL A 319 -25.35 -21.54 4.10
C VAL A 319 -25.42 -23.06 3.96
N LYS A 320 -26.40 -23.72 4.57
CA LYS A 320 -26.61 -25.17 4.44
C LYS A 320 -27.01 -25.61 3.02
N VAL A 321 -27.78 -24.81 2.33
CA VAL A 321 -28.22 -25.10 0.95
C VAL A 321 -27.07 -24.97 -0.05
N ILE A 322 -26.23 -23.96 0.09
CA ILE A 322 -25.07 -23.76 -0.79
C ILE A 322 -24.03 -24.87 -0.59
N SER A 323 -23.76 -25.28 0.66
CA SER A 323 -22.85 -26.38 0.96
C SER A 323 -23.37 -27.73 0.46
N LYS A 324 -24.67 -28.01 0.57
CA LYS A 324 -25.28 -29.23 0.00
C LYS A 324 -25.22 -29.25 -1.52
N ARG A 325 -25.50 -28.11 -2.22
CA ARG A 325 -25.38 -28.06 -3.68
C ARG A 325 -23.96 -28.27 -4.18
N LYS A 326 -22.92 -27.78 -3.46
CA LYS A 326 -21.53 -28.07 -3.81
C LYS A 326 -21.15 -29.54 -3.57
N GLN A 327 -21.66 -30.17 -2.49
CA GLN A 327 -21.42 -31.61 -2.23
C GLN A 327 -22.13 -32.51 -3.26
N ILE A 328 -23.35 -32.17 -3.67
CA ILE A 328 -24.10 -32.92 -4.69
C ILE A 328 -23.40 -32.80 -6.06
N LYS A 329 -22.92 -31.60 -6.48
CA LYS A 329 -22.14 -31.49 -7.72
C LYS A 329 -20.84 -32.28 -7.72
N VAL A 330 -20.13 -32.35 -6.60
CA VAL A 330 -18.88 -33.12 -6.47
C VAL A 330 -19.15 -34.64 -6.47
N SER A 331 -20.32 -35.11 -5.97
CA SER A 331 -20.70 -36.52 -6.04
C SER A 331 -21.17 -36.92 -7.46
N GLU A 332 -21.91 -36.07 -8.14
CA GLU A 332 -22.35 -36.32 -9.54
C GLU A 332 -21.15 -36.33 -10.53
N GLU A 333 -20.17 -35.45 -10.38
CA GLU A 333 -18.94 -35.48 -11.20
C GLU A 333 -18.09 -36.72 -10.94
N LYS A 334 -18.08 -37.28 -9.72
CA LYS A 334 -17.35 -38.51 -9.41
C LYS A 334 -18.06 -39.79 -9.88
N GLU A 335 -19.38 -39.81 -9.98
CA GLU A 335 -20.11 -40.95 -10.57
C GLU A 335 -19.97 -40.97 -12.11
N PHE A 336 -19.89 -39.84 -12.77
CA PHE A 336 -19.72 -39.77 -14.23
C PHE A 336 -18.34 -40.25 -14.74
N ASP A 337 -17.26 -40.06 -13.93
CA ASP A 337 -15.92 -40.55 -14.28
C ASP A 337 -15.73 -42.08 -14.10
N TYR A 338 -16.62 -42.74 -13.35
CA TYR A 338 -16.52 -44.20 -13.14
C TYR A 338 -17.24 -45.05 -14.21
N GLU A 339 -18.10 -44.46 -15.05
CA GLU A 339 -18.80 -45.18 -16.12
C GLU A 339 -18.09 -45.09 -17.48
N LEU A 340 -17.02 -44.34 -17.64
CA LEU A 340 -16.27 -44.20 -18.89
C LEU A 340 -15.06 -45.16 -19.04
N ASP A 341 -14.74 -45.96 -17.99
CA ASP A 341 -13.64 -46.92 -17.97
C ASP A 341 -14.10 -48.39 -17.90
N LYS A 342 -15.25 -48.72 -18.49
CA LYS A 342 -15.66 -50.13 -18.69
C LYS A 342 -15.96 -50.47 -20.13
#